data_c93e49505fdf1105e60a2e2555ad4931
#
_entry.id   c93e49505fdf1105e60a2e2555ad4931
#
_cell.length_a   1.000
_cell.length_b   1.000
_cell.length_c   1.000
_cell.angle_alpha   90.00
_cell.angle_beta   90.00
_cell.angle_gamma   90.00
#
_symmetry.space_group_name_H-M   'P 1'
#
loop_
_entity.id
_entity.type
_entity.pdbx_description
1 polymer ?
#
loop_
_entity_poly.entity_id
_entity_poly.type
_entity_poly.pdbx_seq_one_letter_code
_entity_poly.pdbx_strand_id
1 'polypeptide(L)'
;MWRWFLLALLLGSPASVVDAPAAVPDLPAFARTRWVVEGPEEIVTYLAFDPDAVRDRLPSGLRFITVGELADGGVPWARELLGRRPALASWGVSFLELVRARTFTVDGRAPRWPSHGAVALWLARVAPVDQGADLGPGRPLLALDLWVPDRAYARYMRDKGYPAGYGDVHLRRESSGRWLGTVDVPGLEVTVACRPAGPVGGGPMSAGMQAFFPPANSTVTDTVRVAFAGHREQACGSGTSWELRGTHPIVGGVLLGETNYQYGYHLIGGTYPR
;
A
#
# COMPACT_ATOMS: atom_id res chain seq x y z
N MET A 1 -22.76 -8.42 -49.57
CA MET A 1 -23.28 -9.78 -49.49
C MET A 1 -22.98 -10.35 -48.10
N TRP A 2 -24.05 -10.80 -47.44
CA TRP A 2 -24.30 -11.62 -46.25
C TRP A 2 -24.12 -10.88 -44.93
N ARG A 3 -25.14 -10.35 -44.20
CA ARG A 3 -26.41 -10.83 -43.58
C ARG A 3 -26.23 -12.08 -42.71
N TRP A 4 -26.80 -11.92 -41.47
CA TRP A 4 -27.21 -12.87 -40.42
C TRP A 4 -26.24 -12.88 -39.23
N PHE A 5 -26.61 -12.76 -37.91
CA PHE A 5 -27.89 -13.05 -37.24
C PHE A 5 -27.99 -12.17 -35.96
N LEU A 6 -29.14 -11.55 -35.76
CA LEU A 6 -29.68 -11.15 -34.48
C LEU A 6 -30.25 -12.42 -33.83
N LEU A 7 -29.79 -12.77 -32.63
CA LEU A 7 -30.56 -13.60 -31.72
C LEU A 7 -30.46 -12.95 -30.33
N ALA A 8 -31.52 -12.21 -29.98
CA ALA A 8 -31.80 -11.78 -28.63
C ALA A 8 -32.21 -13.01 -27.82
N LEU A 9 -31.38 -13.44 -26.90
CA LEU A 9 -31.78 -14.33 -25.82
C LEU A 9 -31.91 -13.50 -24.55
N LEU A 10 -33.16 -13.15 -24.27
CA LEU A 10 -33.67 -12.84 -22.94
C LEU A 10 -33.43 -14.06 -22.05
N LEU A 11 -32.32 -14.11 -21.38
CA LEU A 11 -32.11 -14.99 -20.25
C LEU A 11 -31.82 -14.14 -19.05
N GLY A 12 -32.65 -14.32 -18.04
CA GLY A 12 -32.72 -13.56 -16.82
C GLY A 12 -31.34 -13.27 -16.23
N SER A 13 -31.18 -12.03 -15.76
CA SER A 13 -30.06 -11.66 -14.91
C SER A 13 -29.92 -12.68 -13.80
N PRO A 14 -28.79 -13.39 -13.69
CA PRO A 14 -28.55 -14.18 -12.50
C PRO A 14 -28.61 -13.21 -11.33
N ALA A 15 -29.48 -13.49 -10.37
CA ALA A 15 -29.46 -12.82 -9.08
C ALA A 15 -27.98 -12.76 -8.65
N SER A 16 -27.50 -11.55 -8.38
CA SER A 16 -26.14 -11.35 -7.89
C SER A 16 -26.02 -12.19 -6.62
N VAL A 17 -25.39 -13.34 -6.74
CA VAL A 17 -24.94 -14.10 -5.58
C VAL A 17 -23.98 -13.14 -4.89
N VAL A 18 -24.38 -12.60 -3.76
CA VAL A 18 -23.49 -11.83 -2.89
C VAL A 18 -22.50 -12.87 -2.37
N ASP A 19 -21.35 -12.98 -3.06
CA ASP A 19 -20.29 -13.87 -2.62
C ASP A 19 -19.95 -13.52 -1.16
N ALA A 20 -19.98 -14.53 -0.29
CA ALA A 20 -19.53 -14.35 1.08
C ALA A 20 -18.09 -13.84 1.07
N PRO A 21 -17.73 -12.88 1.93
CA PRO A 21 -16.34 -12.41 2.00
C PRO A 21 -15.41 -13.59 2.33
N ALA A 22 -14.25 -13.62 1.69
CA ALA A 22 -13.24 -14.63 1.98
C ALA A 22 -12.89 -14.60 3.47
N ALA A 23 -12.74 -15.77 4.09
CA ALA A 23 -12.27 -15.84 5.45
C ALA A 23 -10.85 -15.27 5.56
N VAL A 24 -10.63 -14.39 6.54
CA VAL A 24 -9.27 -13.90 6.84
C VAL A 24 -8.47 -15.07 7.38
N PRO A 25 -7.26 -15.37 6.85
CA PRO A 25 -6.42 -16.41 7.37
C PRO A 25 -6.13 -16.24 8.86
N ASP A 26 -6.11 -17.34 9.62
CA ASP A 26 -5.80 -17.30 11.04
C ASP A 26 -4.36 -16.83 11.27
N LEU A 27 -4.19 -15.88 12.18
CA LEU A 27 -2.88 -15.45 12.65
C LEU A 27 -2.46 -16.29 13.87
N PRO A 28 -1.16 -16.58 14.03
CA PRO A 28 -0.65 -17.29 15.21
C PRO A 28 -1.08 -16.63 16.52
N ALA A 29 -1.33 -17.44 17.55
CA ALA A 29 -1.97 -17.02 18.81
C ALA A 29 -1.15 -16.06 19.70
N PHE A 30 0.11 -15.77 19.38
CA PHE A 30 1.00 -14.95 20.23
C PHE A 30 1.27 -13.54 19.71
N ALA A 31 0.32 -12.97 18.95
CA ALA A 31 0.41 -11.57 18.54
C ALA A 31 0.45 -10.65 19.77
N ARG A 32 1.52 -9.84 19.89
CA ARG A 32 1.66 -8.85 20.98
C ARG A 32 0.84 -7.60 20.78
N THR A 33 0.54 -7.30 19.53
CA THR A 33 -0.24 -6.12 19.12
C THR A 33 -1.22 -6.57 18.05
N ARG A 34 -2.48 -6.20 18.21
CA ARG A 34 -3.52 -6.56 17.25
C ARG A 34 -3.94 -5.36 16.42
N TRP A 35 -3.86 -5.52 15.12
CA TRP A 35 -4.37 -4.59 14.12
C TRP A 35 -5.71 -5.07 13.57
N VAL A 36 -6.64 -4.15 13.38
CA VAL A 36 -7.90 -4.40 12.67
C VAL A 36 -8.18 -3.22 11.75
N VAL A 37 -8.36 -3.52 10.46
CA VAL A 37 -8.77 -2.53 9.44
C VAL A 37 -9.96 -3.11 8.69
N GLU A 38 -11.07 -2.36 8.63
CA GLU A 38 -12.29 -2.80 7.97
C GLU A 38 -12.80 -1.75 7.00
N GLY A 39 -13.17 -2.22 5.82
CA GLY A 39 -13.72 -1.41 4.76
C GLY A 39 -12.80 -0.24 4.37
N PRO A 40 -11.51 -0.49 4.11
CA PRO A 40 -10.62 0.54 3.67
C PRO A 40 -10.96 0.98 2.25
N GLU A 41 -10.60 2.22 1.98
CA GLU A 41 -10.48 2.84 0.67
C GLU A 41 -9.08 3.42 0.62
N GLU A 42 -8.35 3.11 -0.45
CA GLU A 42 -6.91 3.33 -0.47
C GLU A 42 -6.44 3.75 -1.85
N ILE A 43 -5.48 4.67 -1.89
CA ILE A 43 -4.69 4.95 -3.09
C ILE A 43 -3.27 4.48 -2.84
N VAL A 44 -2.79 3.63 -3.73
CA VAL A 44 -1.42 3.09 -3.71
C VAL A 44 -0.67 3.59 -4.92
N THR A 45 0.50 4.19 -4.71
CA THR A 45 1.37 4.61 -5.79
C THR A 45 2.76 4.03 -5.62
N TYR A 46 3.25 3.46 -6.71
CA TYR A 46 4.57 2.86 -6.77
C TYR A 46 5.63 3.91 -7.13
N LEU A 47 6.76 3.86 -6.42
CA LEU A 47 7.86 4.82 -6.51
C LEU A 47 9.18 4.07 -6.55
N ALA A 48 10.09 4.48 -7.44
CA ALA A 48 11.51 4.19 -7.26
C ALA A 48 12.11 5.29 -6.38
N PHE A 49 12.99 4.94 -5.45
CA PHE A 49 13.65 5.85 -4.53
C PHE A 49 15.15 5.55 -4.43
N ASP A 50 15.94 6.56 -4.08
CA ASP A 50 17.37 6.37 -3.80
C ASP A 50 17.54 5.62 -2.47
N PRO A 51 18.03 4.37 -2.48
CA PRO A 51 18.19 3.58 -1.26
C PRO A 51 19.22 4.16 -0.29
N ASP A 52 20.17 4.95 -0.77
CA ASP A 52 21.18 5.58 0.07
C ASP A 52 20.58 6.64 1.00
N ALA A 53 19.50 7.29 0.59
CA ALA A 53 18.80 8.28 1.39
C ALA A 53 18.12 7.73 2.66
N VAL A 54 17.96 6.40 2.75
CA VAL A 54 17.32 5.72 3.90
C VAL A 54 18.07 4.45 4.34
N ARG A 55 19.35 4.34 3.99
CA ARG A 55 20.17 3.15 4.26
C ARG A 55 20.29 2.83 5.76
N ASP A 56 20.35 3.85 6.58
CA ASP A 56 20.41 3.74 8.05
C ASP A 56 19.12 3.17 8.68
N ARG A 57 18.04 3.16 7.92
CA ARG A 57 16.73 2.61 8.33
C ARG A 57 16.57 1.13 7.97
N LEU A 58 17.46 0.58 7.17
CA LEU A 58 17.41 -0.82 6.72
C LEU A 58 17.90 -1.76 7.82
N PRO A 59 17.07 -2.69 8.32
CA PRO A 59 17.50 -3.69 9.29
C PRO A 59 18.62 -4.59 8.76
N SER A 60 19.53 -5.00 9.63
CA SER A 60 20.60 -5.94 9.27
C SER A 60 20.02 -7.24 8.70
N GLY A 61 20.68 -7.80 7.69
CA GLY A 61 20.24 -9.02 7.00
C GLY A 61 19.16 -8.80 5.95
N LEU A 62 18.66 -7.55 5.78
CA LEU A 62 17.76 -7.18 4.70
C LEU A 62 18.47 -6.30 3.67
N ARG A 63 17.94 -6.30 2.46
CA ARG A 63 18.31 -5.40 1.37
C ARG A 63 17.06 -4.87 0.69
N PHE A 64 17.13 -3.71 0.08
CA PHE A 64 16.05 -3.23 -0.79
C PHE A 64 16.00 -4.04 -2.09
N ILE A 65 14.79 -4.32 -2.55
CA ILE A 65 14.57 -4.84 -3.91
C ILE A 65 14.67 -3.67 -4.87
N THR A 66 15.48 -3.83 -5.93
CA THR A 66 15.75 -2.77 -6.90
C THR A 66 14.88 -2.88 -8.15
N VAL A 67 14.78 -1.77 -8.89
CA VAL A 67 14.14 -1.76 -10.22
C VAL A 67 14.82 -2.73 -11.18
N GLY A 68 16.17 -2.85 -11.10
CA GLY A 68 16.96 -3.80 -11.90
C GLY A 68 16.54 -5.23 -11.65
N GLU A 69 16.44 -5.64 -10.39
CA GLU A 69 16.00 -7.00 -10.03
C GLU A 69 14.58 -7.31 -10.52
N LEU A 70 13.67 -6.31 -10.47
CA LEU A 70 12.34 -6.47 -11.03
C LEU A 70 12.38 -6.68 -12.56
N ALA A 71 13.23 -5.93 -13.25
CA ALA A 71 13.40 -6.07 -14.69
C ALA A 71 13.98 -7.44 -15.06
N ASP A 72 15.01 -7.90 -14.34
CA ASP A 72 15.63 -9.22 -14.51
C ASP A 72 14.63 -10.34 -14.20
N GLY A 73 13.79 -10.16 -13.20
CA GLY A 73 12.68 -11.05 -12.86
C GLY A 73 11.51 -11.04 -13.84
N GLY A 74 11.60 -10.27 -14.91
CA GLY A 74 10.62 -10.28 -15.99
C GLY A 74 9.46 -9.28 -15.85
N VAL A 75 9.51 -8.36 -14.89
CA VAL A 75 8.46 -7.35 -14.71
C VAL A 75 8.47 -6.37 -15.91
N PRO A 76 7.40 -6.31 -16.72
CA PRO A 76 7.43 -5.56 -17.99
C PRO A 76 7.66 -4.05 -17.80
N TRP A 77 6.96 -3.41 -16.88
CA TRP A 77 7.11 -1.97 -16.62
C TRP A 77 8.53 -1.61 -16.14
N ALA A 78 9.20 -2.49 -15.35
CA ALA A 78 10.55 -2.25 -14.89
C ALA A 78 11.56 -2.28 -16.06
N ARG A 79 11.39 -3.22 -16.98
CA ARG A 79 12.19 -3.28 -18.23
C ARG A 79 11.99 -2.04 -19.10
N GLU A 80 10.74 -1.61 -19.27
CA GLU A 80 10.41 -0.40 -20.05
C GLU A 80 11.00 0.86 -19.39
N LEU A 81 10.90 0.97 -18.06
CA LEU A 81 11.49 2.08 -17.31
C LEU A 81 13.01 2.12 -17.48
N LEU A 82 13.70 1.00 -17.30
CA LEU A 82 15.16 0.93 -17.47
C LEU A 82 15.60 1.19 -18.91
N GLY A 83 14.81 0.81 -19.92
CA GLY A 83 15.07 1.19 -21.30
C GLY A 83 15.11 2.70 -21.51
N ARG A 84 14.33 3.46 -20.75
CA ARG A 84 14.29 4.94 -20.79
C ARG A 84 15.24 5.60 -19.79
N ARG A 85 15.48 4.97 -18.64
CA ARG A 85 16.24 5.52 -17.50
C ARG A 85 17.11 4.44 -16.84
N PRO A 86 18.20 4.00 -17.50
CA PRO A 86 19.04 2.90 -17.01
C PRO A 86 19.69 3.17 -15.65
N ALA A 87 19.90 4.44 -15.30
CA ALA A 87 20.44 4.84 -13.99
C ALA A 87 19.55 4.43 -12.80
N LEU A 88 18.29 4.11 -13.01
CA LEU A 88 17.37 3.65 -11.97
C LEU A 88 17.54 2.16 -11.61
N ALA A 89 18.44 1.42 -12.26
CA ALA A 89 18.62 0.00 -12.01
C ALA A 89 18.94 -0.33 -10.53
N SER A 90 19.72 0.52 -9.86
CA SER A 90 20.07 0.39 -8.43
C SER A 90 19.06 1.01 -7.46
N TRP A 91 18.03 1.68 -7.97
CA TRP A 91 17.02 2.33 -7.13
C TRP A 91 16.08 1.31 -6.50
N GLY A 92 15.76 1.55 -5.21
CA GLY A 92 14.80 0.73 -4.47
C GLY A 92 13.38 0.93 -4.94
N VAL A 93 12.53 -0.08 -4.74
CA VAL A 93 11.10 -0.01 -5.05
C VAL A 93 10.31 0.19 -3.78
N SER A 94 9.45 1.18 -3.78
CA SER A 94 8.56 1.50 -2.67
C SER A 94 7.16 1.84 -3.16
N PHE A 95 6.26 2.06 -2.23
CA PHE A 95 4.95 2.60 -2.49
C PHE A 95 4.50 3.50 -1.33
N LEU A 96 3.73 4.49 -1.69
CA LEU A 96 3.02 5.35 -0.77
C LEU A 96 1.54 4.95 -0.82
N GLU A 97 1.01 4.59 0.34
CA GLU A 97 -0.39 4.25 0.55
C GLU A 97 -1.08 5.35 1.33
N LEU A 98 -2.24 5.79 0.87
CA LEU A 98 -3.15 6.64 1.62
C LEU A 98 -4.40 5.82 1.91
N VAL A 99 -4.60 5.47 3.17
CA VAL A 99 -5.65 4.55 3.61
C VAL A 99 -6.67 5.27 4.48
N ARG A 100 -7.92 5.26 4.05
CA ARG A 100 -9.06 5.64 4.87
C ARG A 100 -9.89 4.40 5.15
N ALA A 101 -10.20 4.11 6.40
CA ALA A 101 -10.96 2.93 6.76
C ALA A 101 -12.18 3.30 7.62
N ARG A 102 -13.22 2.49 7.54
CA ARG A 102 -14.38 2.58 8.45
C ARG A 102 -13.95 2.24 9.88
N THR A 103 -13.16 1.18 10.04
CA THR A 103 -12.53 0.80 11.29
C THR A 103 -11.03 0.73 11.06
N PHE A 104 -10.27 1.38 11.93
CA PHE A 104 -8.81 1.25 12.01
C PHE A 104 -8.44 1.25 13.48
N THR A 105 -7.99 0.12 14.00
CA THR A 105 -7.61 0.01 15.41
C THR A 105 -6.31 -0.74 15.59
N VAL A 106 -5.58 -0.35 16.64
CA VAL A 106 -4.42 -1.09 17.16
C VAL A 106 -4.69 -1.36 18.63
N ASP A 107 -4.75 -2.63 19.03
CA ASP A 107 -5.16 -3.09 20.38
C ASP A 107 -6.51 -2.50 20.83
N GLY A 108 -7.46 -2.41 19.90
CA GLY A 108 -8.79 -1.84 20.14
C GLY A 108 -8.83 -0.31 20.25
N ARG A 109 -7.69 0.37 20.20
CA ARG A 109 -7.63 1.84 20.20
C ARG A 109 -7.71 2.38 18.79
N ALA A 110 -8.66 3.28 18.53
CA ALA A 110 -8.83 4.00 17.27
C ALA A 110 -8.26 5.42 17.35
N PRO A 111 -7.75 5.98 16.23
CA PRO A 111 -7.44 7.40 16.14
C PRO A 111 -8.72 8.23 16.16
N ARG A 112 -8.60 9.49 16.56
CA ARG A 112 -9.64 10.48 16.39
C ARG A 112 -9.48 11.09 15.00
N TRP A 113 -10.29 10.61 14.07
CA TRP A 113 -10.22 11.08 12.70
C TRP A 113 -10.83 12.47 12.54
N PRO A 114 -10.14 13.45 11.93
CA PRO A 114 -10.80 14.60 11.35
C PRO A 114 -11.68 14.15 10.17
N SER A 115 -12.53 15.04 9.68
CA SER A 115 -13.31 14.77 8.46
C SER A 115 -12.36 14.38 7.33
N HIS A 116 -12.61 13.22 6.71
CA HIS A 116 -11.77 12.63 5.66
C HIS A 116 -10.33 12.26 6.08
N GLY A 117 -10.06 12.16 7.38
CA GLY A 117 -8.77 11.72 7.91
C GLY A 117 -8.38 10.34 7.37
N ALA A 118 -7.11 10.17 7.09
CA ALA A 118 -6.52 8.94 6.56
C ALA A 118 -5.18 8.65 7.22
N VAL A 119 -4.66 7.46 7.01
CA VAL A 119 -3.26 7.09 7.30
C VAL A 119 -2.47 7.18 6.01
N ALA A 120 -1.24 7.67 6.08
CA ALA A 120 -0.29 7.50 4.99
C ALA A 120 0.85 6.59 5.44
N LEU A 121 1.23 5.64 4.59
CA LEU A 121 2.33 4.71 4.82
C LEU A 121 3.30 4.78 3.66
N TRP A 122 4.59 4.97 3.97
CA TRP A 122 5.65 4.77 3.00
C TRP A 122 6.33 3.43 3.27
N LEU A 123 6.19 2.52 2.34
CA LEU A 123 6.63 1.13 2.45
C LEU A 123 7.63 0.80 1.35
N ALA A 124 8.79 0.23 1.71
CA ALA A 124 9.78 -0.23 0.74
C ALA A 124 9.77 -1.75 0.62
N ARG A 125 9.97 -2.25 -0.60
CA ARG A 125 10.17 -3.69 -0.81
C ARG A 125 11.56 -4.10 -0.36
N VAL A 126 11.62 -5.15 0.45
CA VAL A 126 12.87 -5.72 0.96
C VAL A 126 12.93 -7.22 0.75
N ALA A 127 14.14 -7.76 0.80
CA ALA A 127 14.39 -9.20 0.82
C ALA A 127 15.55 -9.51 1.77
N PRO A 128 15.68 -10.74 2.30
CA PRO A 128 16.90 -11.21 2.94
C PRO A 128 18.09 -11.11 1.98
N VAL A 129 19.28 -10.81 2.52
CA VAL A 129 20.51 -10.58 1.71
C VAL A 129 20.91 -11.82 0.91
N ASP A 130 20.63 -12.99 1.47
CA ASP A 130 20.97 -14.33 0.92
C ASP A 130 19.90 -14.89 -0.01
N GLN A 131 18.79 -14.19 -0.20
CA GLN A 131 17.69 -14.64 -1.06
C GLN A 131 17.58 -13.77 -2.31
N GLY A 132 17.26 -14.41 -3.44
CA GLY A 132 16.90 -13.73 -4.67
C GLY A 132 15.64 -12.86 -4.51
N ALA A 133 15.43 -11.95 -5.44
CA ALA A 133 14.19 -11.18 -5.49
C ALA A 133 13.02 -12.13 -5.81
N ASP A 134 12.40 -12.67 -4.78
CA ASP A 134 11.11 -13.35 -4.97
C ASP A 134 10.03 -12.31 -5.23
N LEU A 135 9.37 -12.32 -6.37
CA LEU A 135 8.38 -11.35 -6.81
C LEU A 135 6.92 -11.79 -6.51
N GLY A 136 6.67 -12.88 -5.75
CA GLY A 136 5.33 -13.38 -5.41
C GLY A 136 4.53 -12.52 -4.41
N PRO A 137 3.25 -12.78 -4.20
CA PRO A 137 2.45 -12.14 -3.16
C PRO A 137 2.99 -12.51 -1.76
N GLY A 138 2.81 -11.63 -0.79
CA GLY A 138 3.20 -11.91 0.61
C GLY A 138 4.63 -11.53 0.99
N ARG A 139 5.28 -10.67 0.22
CA ARG A 139 6.66 -10.24 0.45
C ARG A 139 6.85 -9.35 1.64
N PRO A 140 8.05 -9.43 2.23
CA PRO A 140 8.40 -8.53 3.30
C PRO A 140 8.50 -7.09 2.79
N LEU A 141 7.93 -6.19 3.60
CA LEU A 141 7.95 -4.76 3.40
C LEU A 141 8.65 -4.12 4.59
N LEU A 142 9.40 -3.07 4.34
CA LEU A 142 9.96 -2.20 5.37
C LEU A 142 9.03 -1.00 5.50
N ALA A 143 8.42 -0.81 6.67
CA ALA A 143 7.66 0.38 6.97
C ALA A 143 8.60 1.53 7.27
N LEU A 144 8.88 2.38 6.30
CA LEU A 144 9.75 3.53 6.46
C LEU A 144 9.06 4.62 7.26
N ASP A 145 7.83 4.98 6.93
CA ASP A 145 7.06 5.99 7.63
C ASP A 145 5.58 5.62 7.73
N LEU A 146 4.96 6.09 8.80
CA LEU A 146 3.52 6.01 9.05
C LEU A 146 3.05 7.37 9.57
N TRP A 147 2.17 8.06 8.86
CA TRP A 147 1.61 9.33 9.31
C TRP A 147 0.12 9.23 9.58
N VAL A 148 -0.28 9.78 10.72
CA VAL A 148 -1.68 9.77 11.17
C VAL A 148 -2.13 11.17 11.61
N PRO A 149 -3.37 11.59 11.34
CA PRO A 149 -3.87 12.92 11.67
C PRO A 149 -4.38 13.05 13.12
N ASP A 150 -3.79 12.29 14.04
CA ASP A 150 -4.05 12.35 15.48
C ASP A 150 -2.72 12.28 16.25
N ARG A 151 -2.33 13.39 16.88
CA ARG A 151 -1.06 13.50 17.64
C ARG A 151 -0.97 12.48 18.79
N ALA A 152 -2.08 12.23 19.48
CA ALA A 152 -2.10 11.29 20.59
C ALA A 152 -1.97 9.85 20.09
N TYR A 153 -2.60 9.56 18.95
CA TYR A 153 -2.48 8.25 18.33
C TYR A 153 -1.11 8.03 17.69
N ALA A 154 -0.52 9.04 17.04
CA ALA A 154 0.86 8.97 16.55
C ALA A 154 1.85 8.65 17.66
N ARG A 155 1.70 9.29 18.84
CA ARG A 155 2.51 8.99 20.03
C ARG A 155 2.30 7.55 20.48
N TYR A 156 1.04 7.14 20.62
CA TYR A 156 0.69 5.75 21.01
C TYR A 156 1.34 4.73 20.08
N MET A 157 1.32 4.97 18.76
CA MET A 157 1.95 4.08 17.78
C MET A 157 3.48 4.05 17.92
N ARG A 158 4.12 5.21 18.17
CA ARG A 158 5.57 5.26 18.46
C ARG A 158 5.93 4.51 19.73
N ASP A 159 5.13 4.64 20.78
CA ASP A 159 5.36 3.90 22.04
C ASP A 159 5.24 2.38 21.84
N LYS A 160 4.52 1.95 20.82
CA LYS A 160 4.47 0.56 20.33
C LYS A 160 5.59 0.22 19.35
N GLY A 161 6.44 1.21 19.00
CA GLY A 161 7.62 1.06 18.15
C GLY A 161 7.40 1.20 16.65
N TYR A 162 6.24 1.63 16.22
CA TYR A 162 6.02 1.95 14.82
C TYR A 162 6.69 3.26 14.42
N PRO A 163 7.14 3.45 13.17
CA PRO A 163 7.73 4.69 12.69
C PRO A 163 6.65 5.76 12.46
N ALA A 164 5.82 6.00 13.49
CA ALA A 164 4.64 6.83 13.38
C ALA A 164 4.91 8.30 13.65
N GLY A 165 4.45 9.17 12.76
CA GLY A 165 4.45 10.62 12.86
C GLY A 165 3.04 11.20 12.88
N TYR A 166 2.91 12.42 13.41
CA TYR A 166 1.72 13.22 13.17
C TYR A 166 1.84 13.88 11.80
N GLY A 167 0.77 13.85 11.02
CA GLY A 167 0.65 14.56 9.76
C GLY A 167 -0.79 14.92 9.45
N ASP A 168 -0.99 15.96 8.66
CA ASP A 168 -2.29 16.28 8.11
C ASP A 168 -2.52 15.41 6.87
N VAL A 169 -3.23 14.28 7.08
CA VAL A 169 -3.44 13.25 6.06
C VAL A 169 -4.92 13.10 5.78
N HIS A 170 -5.30 13.29 4.53
CA HIS A 170 -6.69 13.17 4.10
C HIS A 170 -6.83 12.31 2.85
N LEU A 171 -7.93 11.58 2.77
CA LEU A 171 -8.39 10.89 1.58
C LEU A 171 -9.90 11.10 1.42
N ARG A 172 -10.32 11.75 0.37
CA ARG A 172 -11.73 12.07 0.10
C ARG A 172 -12.14 11.74 -1.32
N ARG A 173 -13.38 11.34 -1.49
CA ARG A 173 -14.00 11.18 -2.79
C ARG A 173 -14.73 12.46 -3.17
N GLU A 174 -14.49 12.95 -4.36
CA GLU A 174 -15.20 14.10 -4.94
C GLU A 174 -16.52 13.66 -5.59
N SER A 175 -17.41 14.60 -5.81
CA SER A 175 -18.69 14.35 -6.52
C SER A 175 -18.48 13.83 -7.94
N SER A 176 -17.33 14.12 -8.55
CA SER A 176 -16.90 13.59 -9.85
C SER A 176 -16.55 12.10 -9.83
N GLY A 177 -16.53 11.47 -8.66
CA GLY A 177 -16.03 10.10 -8.46
C GLY A 177 -14.50 9.98 -8.36
N ARG A 178 -13.77 11.09 -8.50
CA ARG A 178 -12.32 11.14 -8.32
C ARG A 178 -11.98 11.11 -6.83
N TRP A 179 -10.95 10.38 -6.46
CA TRP A 179 -10.33 10.42 -5.16
C TRP A 179 -9.23 11.48 -5.12
N LEU A 180 -9.18 12.23 -4.05
CA LEU A 180 -8.12 13.19 -3.76
C LEU A 180 -7.50 12.83 -2.41
N GLY A 181 -6.21 12.55 -2.43
CA GLY A 181 -5.39 12.31 -1.25
C GLY A 181 -4.40 13.44 -1.03
N THR A 182 -4.19 13.83 0.22
CA THR A 182 -3.18 14.81 0.62
C THR A 182 -2.42 14.33 1.84
N VAL A 183 -1.12 14.62 1.89
CA VAL A 183 -0.24 14.44 3.04
C VAL A 183 0.51 15.75 3.24
N ASP A 184 0.42 16.32 4.43
CA ASP A 184 1.23 17.45 4.86
C ASP A 184 1.93 17.12 6.18
N VAL A 185 3.23 16.91 6.10
CA VAL A 185 4.09 16.55 7.23
C VAL A 185 5.40 17.32 7.12
N PRO A 186 6.18 17.46 8.18
CA PRO A 186 7.47 18.14 8.12
C PRO A 186 8.37 17.60 7.00
N GLY A 187 8.67 18.45 6.04
CA GLY A 187 9.52 18.12 4.89
C GLY A 187 8.84 17.37 3.75
N LEU A 188 7.52 17.11 3.81
CA LEU A 188 6.81 16.43 2.75
C LEU A 188 5.38 16.96 2.56
N GLU A 189 5.10 17.44 1.36
CA GLU A 189 3.75 17.69 0.87
C GLU A 189 3.45 16.74 -0.30
N VAL A 190 2.33 16.05 -0.23
CA VAL A 190 1.85 15.16 -1.30
C VAL A 190 0.44 15.55 -1.69
N THR A 191 0.19 15.62 -2.97
CA THR A 191 -1.17 15.63 -3.52
C THR A 191 -1.28 14.53 -4.57
N VAL A 192 -2.27 13.66 -4.41
CA VAL A 192 -2.59 12.61 -5.38
C VAL A 192 -4.05 12.71 -5.78
N ALA A 193 -4.30 12.62 -7.08
CA ALA A 193 -5.65 12.46 -7.61
C ALA A 193 -5.75 11.15 -8.39
N CYS A 194 -6.76 10.36 -8.09
CA CYS A 194 -7.04 9.08 -8.74
C CYS A 194 -8.50 9.01 -9.16
N ARG A 195 -8.76 8.68 -10.40
CA ARG A 195 -10.08 8.28 -10.87
C ARG A 195 -10.03 6.78 -11.22
N PRO A 196 -10.61 5.91 -10.38
CA PRO A 196 -10.64 4.48 -10.67
C PRO A 196 -11.25 4.22 -12.05
N ALA A 197 -10.58 3.41 -12.86
CA ALA A 197 -10.96 3.11 -14.24
C ALA A 197 -10.56 1.69 -14.63
N GLY A 198 -11.23 1.17 -15.64
CA GLY A 198 -10.94 -0.18 -16.14
C GLY A 198 -11.55 -1.31 -15.28
N PRO A 199 -11.13 -2.55 -15.52
CA PRO A 199 -11.67 -3.71 -14.84
C PRO A 199 -11.27 -3.71 -13.35
N VAL A 200 -12.13 -4.30 -12.53
CA VAL A 200 -11.81 -4.58 -11.12
C VAL A 200 -10.98 -5.85 -11.05
N GLY A 201 -9.76 -5.73 -10.53
CA GLY A 201 -8.93 -6.87 -10.15
C GLY A 201 -9.24 -7.37 -8.74
N GLY A 202 -8.70 -8.52 -8.37
CA GLY A 202 -8.98 -9.17 -7.10
C GLY A 202 -10.42 -9.69 -7.03
N GLY A 203 -10.99 -9.66 -5.83
CA GLY A 203 -12.40 -10.02 -5.63
C GLY A 203 -12.72 -10.30 -4.16
N PRO A 204 -14.02 -10.55 -3.85
CA PRO A 204 -14.45 -10.79 -2.48
C PRO A 204 -13.81 -12.05 -1.86
N MET A 205 -13.39 -12.99 -2.70
CA MET A 205 -12.71 -14.23 -2.27
C MET A 205 -11.19 -14.12 -2.26
N SER A 206 -10.60 -12.98 -2.68
CA SER A 206 -9.16 -12.84 -2.63
C SER A 206 -8.69 -12.66 -1.19
N ALA A 207 -7.67 -13.41 -0.81
CA ALA A 207 -7.05 -13.34 0.49
C ALA A 207 -5.53 -13.42 0.35
N GLY A 208 -4.81 -12.89 1.32
CA GLY A 208 -3.35 -12.92 1.32
C GLY A 208 -2.76 -12.61 2.68
N MET A 209 -1.45 -12.73 2.75
CA MET A 209 -0.66 -12.35 3.93
C MET A 209 0.51 -11.46 3.52
N GLN A 210 0.87 -10.54 4.39
CA GLN A 210 2.04 -9.69 4.23
C GLN A 210 2.84 -9.64 5.54
N ALA A 211 4.12 -9.40 5.45
CA ALA A 211 4.99 -9.18 6.59
C ALA A 211 5.63 -7.79 6.46
N PHE A 212 5.58 -7.00 7.54
CA PHE A 212 6.17 -5.68 7.62
C PHE A 212 7.28 -5.69 8.67
N PHE A 213 8.44 -5.18 8.29
CA PHE A 213 9.55 -4.97 9.21
C PHE A 213 9.57 -3.53 9.69
N PRO A 214 9.83 -3.28 10.97
CA PRO A 214 10.14 -1.94 11.45
C PRO A 214 11.52 -1.49 10.97
N PRO A 215 11.80 -0.17 10.89
CA PRO A 215 13.12 0.35 10.58
C PRO A 215 14.17 -0.07 11.61
N ALA A 216 15.45 -0.11 11.21
CA ALA A 216 16.56 -0.49 12.08
C ALA A 216 16.73 0.44 13.30
N ASN A 217 16.34 1.71 13.14
CA ASN A 217 16.35 2.72 14.22
C ASN A 217 15.09 2.69 15.09
N SER A 218 14.18 1.74 14.87
CA SER A 218 13.03 1.51 15.73
C SER A 218 13.42 0.76 17.00
N THR A 219 12.72 1.04 18.09
CA THR A 219 12.85 0.28 19.35
C THR A 219 12.18 -1.09 19.28
N VAL A 220 11.39 -1.35 18.23
CA VAL A 220 10.72 -2.64 18.00
C VAL A 220 11.54 -3.49 17.05
N THR A 221 11.83 -4.71 17.49
CA THR A 221 12.51 -5.74 16.69
C THR A 221 11.53 -6.74 16.08
N ASP A 222 10.27 -6.69 16.49
CA ASP A 222 9.24 -7.64 16.07
C ASP A 222 8.75 -7.37 14.65
N THR A 223 8.36 -8.43 13.95
CA THR A 223 7.75 -8.32 12.61
C THR A 223 6.23 -8.18 12.73
N VAL A 224 5.64 -7.24 12.01
CA VAL A 224 4.18 -7.17 11.85
C VAL A 224 3.76 -8.11 10.74
N ARG A 225 2.85 -9.04 11.03
CA ARG A 225 2.22 -9.88 10.01
C ARG A 225 0.76 -9.51 9.91
N VAL A 226 0.28 -9.37 8.69
CA VAL A 226 -1.12 -9.06 8.40
C VAL A 226 -1.71 -10.09 7.46
N ALA A 227 -2.93 -10.50 7.72
CA ALA A 227 -3.76 -11.28 6.84
C ALA A 227 -4.92 -10.40 6.35
N PHE A 228 -5.24 -10.46 5.07
CA PHE A 228 -6.33 -9.69 4.48
C PHE A 228 -7.22 -10.57 3.60
N ALA A 229 -8.49 -10.19 3.49
CA ALA A 229 -9.48 -10.85 2.64
C ALA A 229 -10.43 -9.85 2.01
N GLY A 230 -10.97 -10.17 0.85
CA GLY A 230 -11.91 -9.33 0.13
C GLY A 230 -11.26 -8.22 -0.70
N HIS A 231 -9.97 -8.29 -0.96
CA HIS A 231 -9.21 -7.27 -1.68
C HIS A 231 -9.71 -7.07 -3.11
N ARG A 232 -9.99 -5.82 -3.46
CA ARG A 232 -10.33 -5.37 -4.81
C ARG A 232 -9.47 -4.20 -5.20
N GLU A 233 -9.09 -4.13 -6.48
CA GLU A 233 -8.28 -3.06 -7.01
C GLU A 233 -8.74 -2.61 -8.39
N GLN A 234 -8.50 -1.34 -8.71
CA GLN A 234 -8.67 -0.76 -10.04
C GLN A 234 -7.51 0.18 -10.33
N ALA A 235 -7.01 0.17 -11.55
CA ALA A 235 -6.06 1.18 -11.98
C ALA A 235 -6.67 2.58 -11.92
N CYS A 236 -5.87 3.58 -11.61
CA CYS A 236 -6.25 4.98 -11.75
C CYS A 236 -6.10 5.38 -13.22
N GLY A 237 -7.19 5.79 -13.85
CA GLY A 237 -7.23 6.13 -15.27
C GLY A 237 -6.67 7.52 -15.60
N SER A 238 -7.00 8.01 -16.78
CA SER A 238 -6.62 9.33 -17.25
C SER A 238 -7.07 10.43 -16.29
N GLY A 239 -6.18 11.39 -16.00
CA GLY A 239 -6.41 12.43 -14.99
C GLY A 239 -5.86 12.09 -13.61
N THR A 240 -5.14 10.97 -13.47
CA THR A 240 -4.29 10.72 -12.32
C THR A 240 -3.16 11.74 -12.29
N SER A 241 -2.97 12.38 -11.15
CA SER A 241 -1.89 13.33 -10.95
C SER A 241 -1.20 13.10 -9.62
N TRP A 242 0.08 13.36 -9.60
CA TRP A 242 0.92 13.33 -8.42
C TRP A 242 1.73 14.60 -8.32
N GLU A 243 1.78 15.14 -7.13
CA GLU A 243 2.64 16.25 -6.81
C GLU A 243 3.32 15.95 -5.47
N LEU A 244 4.65 15.95 -5.47
CA LEU A 244 5.50 15.70 -4.31
C LEU A 244 6.41 16.91 -4.14
N ARG A 245 6.43 17.52 -2.95
CA ARG A 245 7.26 18.68 -2.63
C ARG A 245 7.93 18.49 -1.28
N GLY A 246 9.10 19.13 -1.10
CA GLY A 246 9.81 19.19 0.17
C GLY A 246 11.21 18.59 0.12
N THR A 247 11.69 18.15 1.28
CA THR A 247 13.06 17.64 1.49
C THR A 247 13.09 16.17 1.93
N HIS A 248 11.93 15.56 2.10
CA HIS A 248 11.84 14.16 2.48
C HIS A 248 12.39 13.24 1.38
N PRO A 249 13.06 12.12 1.72
CA PRO A 249 13.68 11.22 0.73
C PRO A 249 12.74 10.74 -0.38
N ILE A 250 11.44 10.60 -0.09
CA ILE A 250 10.43 10.21 -1.08
C ILE A 250 10.27 11.24 -2.21
N VAL A 251 10.58 12.53 -1.97
CA VAL A 251 10.40 13.61 -2.95
C VAL A 251 11.33 13.46 -4.15
N GLY A 252 12.53 12.90 -3.93
CA GLY A 252 13.46 12.55 -5.00
C GLY A 252 13.03 11.33 -5.81
N GLY A 253 11.96 10.65 -5.40
CA GLY A 253 11.48 9.43 -6.03
C GLY A 253 10.94 9.62 -7.44
N VAL A 254 10.98 8.56 -8.22
CA VAL A 254 10.45 8.50 -9.58
C VAL A 254 9.18 7.64 -9.57
N LEU A 255 8.08 8.19 -10.08
CA LEU A 255 6.84 7.44 -10.26
C LEU A 255 7.05 6.27 -11.22
N LEU A 256 6.65 5.08 -10.80
CA LEU A 256 6.77 3.85 -11.60
C LEU A 256 5.58 3.63 -12.56
N GLY A 257 4.74 4.65 -12.71
CA GLY A 257 3.67 4.71 -13.71
C GLY A 257 2.33 4.13 -13.27
N GLU A 258 2.29 3.36 -12.20
CA GLU A 258 1.05 2.74 -11.72
C GLU A 258 0.59 3.40 -10.42
N THR A 259 -0.68 3.79 -10.42
CA THR A 259 -1.43 4.20 -9.23
C THR A 259 -2.71 3.40 -9.24
N ASN A 260 -3.01 2.75 -8.13
CA ASN A 260 -4.17 1.90 -7.97
C ASN A 260 -5.08 2.41 -6.87
N TYR A 261 -6.37 2.26 -7.07
CA TYR A 261 -7.37 2.37 -6.03
C TYR A 261 -7.73 0.98 -5.54
N GLN A 262 -7.58 0.76 -4.23
CA GLN A 262 -7.84 -0.53 -3.58
C GLN A 262 -8.94 -0.34 -2.54
N TYR A 263 -9.78 -1.36 -2.33
CA TYR A 263 -10.93 -1.23 -1.44
C TYR A 263 -11.55 -2.56 -1.01
N GLY A 264 -12.42 -2.48 -0.02
CA GLY A 264 -13.38 -3.54 0.34
C GLY A 264 -12.77 -4.74 1.06
N TYR A 265 -11.52 -4.65 1.52
CA TYR A 265 -10.89 -5.73 2.26
C TYR A 265 -11.12 -5.60 3.78
N HIS A 266 -10.86 -6.69 4.46
CA HIS A 266 -10.76 -6.78 5.90
C HIS A 266 -9.34 -7.27 6.22
N LEU A 267 -8.66 -6.58 7.12
CA LEU A 267 -7.31 -6.88 7.51
C LEU A 267 -7.24 -7.10 9.02
N ILE A 268 -6.59 -8.19 9.41
CA ILE A 268 -6.20 -8.47 10.78
C ILE A 268 -4.70 -8.66 10.82
N GLY A 269 -4.04 -8.01 11.75
CA GLY A 269 -2.60 -8.11 11.91
C GLY A 269 -2.17 -8.20 13.36
N GLY A 270 -0.90 -8.51 13.53
CA GLY A 270 -0.29 -8.54 14.84
C GLY A 270 1.23 -8.50 14.77
N THR A 271 1.88 -8.18 15.89
CA THR A 271 3.33 -8.22 16.03
C THR A 271 3.78 -9.56 16.59
N TYR A 272 4.81 -10.10 15.99
CA TYR A 272 5.39 -11.38 16.35
C TYR A 272 6.90 -11.23 16.57
N PRO A 273 7.49 -11.95 17.54
CA PRO A 273 8.95 -12.03 17.68
C PRO A 273 9.58 -12.49 16.36
N ARG A 274 10.74 -11.94 16.06
CA ARG A 274 11.58 -12.42 14.95
C ARG A 274 12.13 -13.79 15.22
#